data_6ead2d33f251aeccb7faf8d7dc85f1ec
#
_entry.id   6ead2d33f251aeccb7faf8d7dc85f1ec
#
_cell.length_a   1.000
_cell.length_b   1.000
_cell.length_c   1.000
_cell.angle_alpha   90.00
_cell.angle_beta   90.00
_cell.angle_gamma   90.00
#
_symmetry.space_group_name_H-M   'P 1'
#
loop_
_entity.id
_entity.type
_entity.pdbx_description
1 polymer ?
#
loop_
_entity_poly.entity_id
_entity_poly.type
_entity_poly.pdbx_seq_one_letter_code
_entity_poly.pdbx_strand_id
1 'polypeptide(L)'
;DFDKKVIEKVVQHIIINSIKHDISINLSLESINNTAFIAWIKNKIIENKTIAAQLVFSATAYAVAKNVDKFKFFADEIHKCGAKIIIKRFETKFIPLGNLKDFNLDYIRLARDYTCDICKDHSKQSFIESISDLAGLLNIKVLPENVKDDEDMEFLKKYNLYAVSR
;
A
#
# COMPACT_ATOMS: atom_id res chain seq x y z
N ASP A 1 18.55 -10.52 9.65
CA ASP A 1 17.23 -10.29 9.10
C ASP A 1 17.30 -9.23 7.99
N PHE A 2 16.88 -9.61 6.77
CA PHE A 2 16.98 -8.74 5.60
C PHE A 2 16.09 -7.51 5.71
N ASP A 3 14.82 -7.70 6.11
CA ASP A 3 13.86 -6.61 6.20
C ASP A 3 14.30 -5.55 7.23
N LYS A 4 14.90 -5.95 8.34
CA LYS A 4 15.47 -5.01 9.32
C LYS A 4 16.54 -4.12 8.72
N LYS A 5 17.47 -4.73 7.98
CA LYS A 5 18.54 -3.96 7.31
C LYS A 5 18.02 -2.98 6.27
N VAL A 6 16.97 -3.36 5.52
CA VAL A 6 16.32 -2.47 4.56
C VAL A 6 15.66 -1.28 5.27
N ILE A 7 14.92 -1.54 6.35
CA ILE A 7 14.26 -0.48 7.13
C ILE A 7 15.30 0.50 7.70
N GLU A 8 16.38 -0.01 8.29
CA GLU A 8 17.45 0.83 8.84
C GLU A 8 18.08 1.73 7.78
N LYS A 9 18.36 1.18 6.58
CA LYS A 9 18.89 1.95 5.45
C LYS A 9 17.92 3.02 4.97
N VAL A 10 16.63 2.69 4.88
CA VAL A 10 15.59 3.65 4.44
C VAL A 10 15.44 4.78 5.47
N VAL A 11 15.39 4.47 6.75
CA VAL A 11 15.34 5.48 7.82
C VAL A 11 16.53 6.41 7.74
N GLN A 12 17.76 5.88 7.63
CA GLN A 12 18.97 6.68 7.46
C GLN A 12 18.92 7.55 6.19
N HIS A 13 18.45 6.98 5.08
CA HIS A 13 18.34 7.70 3.82
C HIS A 13 17.37 8.89 3.91
N ILE A 14 16.21 8.71 4.55
CA ILE A 14 15.24 9.78 4.78
C ILE A 14 15.88 10.92 5.60
N ILE A 15 16.56 10.57 6.68
CA ILE A 15 17.16 11.55 7.60
C ILE A 15 18.30 12.32 6.92
N ILE A 16 19.26 11.61 6.31
CA ILE A 16 20.45 12.21 5.69
C ILE A 16 20.06 13.12 4.53
N ASN A 17 19.11 12.72 3.71
CA ASN A 17 18.72 13.47 2.51
C ASN A 17 17.51 14.40 2.74
N SER A 18 17.03 14.52 3.97
CA SER A 18 15.86 15.36 4.33
C SER A 18 14.65 15.12 3.41
N ILE A 19 14.37 13.86 3.11
CA ILE A 19 13.29 13.47 2.20
C ILE A 19 11.95 13.89 2.79
N LYS A 20 11.05 14.43 1.95
CA LYS A 20 9.73 14.95 2.36
C LYS A 20 8.53 14.13 1.87
N HIS A 21 8.77 13.14 1.01
CA HIS A 21 7.72 12.27 0.47
C HIS A 21 7.71 10.90 1.16
N ASP A 22 6.60 10.20 0.99
CA ASP A 22 6.43 8.85 1.52
C ASP A 22 7.35 7.84 0.80
N ILE A 23 7.95 6.93 1.56
CA ILE A 23 8.76 5.83 1.02
C ILE A 23 8.14 4.50 1.39
N SER A 24 7.86 3.69 0.37
CA SER A 24 7.29 2.35 0.55
C SER A 24 8.38 1.29 0.72
N ILE A 25 8.27 0.51 1.78
CA ILE A 25 9.18 -0.57 2.15
C ILE A 25 8.44 -1.90 2.03
N ASN A 26 8.94 -2.79 1.17
CA ASN A 26 8.37 -4.13 1.04
C ASN A 26 8.78 -5.00 2.22
N LEU A 27 7.82 -5.66 2.83
CA LEU A 27 8.05 -6.63 3.89
C LEU A 27 7.71 -8.05 3.42
N SER A 28 8.48 -9.00 3.92
CA SER A 28 8.18 -10.42 3.75
C SER A 28 6.99 -10.85 4.60
N LEU A 29 6.28 -11.89 4.16
CA LEU A 29 5.20 -12.49 4.96
C LEU A 29 5.71 -13.02 6.30
N GLU A 30 6.92 -13.54 6.31
CA GLU A 30 7.58 -14.03 7.52
C GLU A 30 7.75 -12.93 8.55
N SER A 31 8.22 -11.75 8.15
CA SER A 31 8.38 -10.58 9.02
C SER A 31 7.04 -10.09 9.57
N ILE A 32 6.01 -9.98 8.72
CA ILE A 32 4.66 -9.55 9.13
C ILE A 32 4.04 -10.52 10.16
N ASN A 33 4.35 -11.81 10.06
CA ASN A 33 3.84 -12.84 10.97
C ASN A 33 4.67 -13.03 12.24
N ASN A 34 5.79 -12.32 12.36
CA ASN A 34 6.74 -12.49 13.46
C ASN A 34 6.56 -11.42 14.54
N THR A 35 6.09 -11.83 15.72
CA THR A 35 5.82 -10.91 16.84
C THR A 35 7.07 -10.18 17.34
N ALA A 36 8.25 -10.83 17.32
CA ALA A 36 9.51 -10.19 17.70
C ALA A 36 9.93 -9.12 16.67
N PHE A 37 9.67 -9.36 15.38
CA PHE A 37 9.86 -8.36 14.34
C PHE A 37 8.92 -7.17 14.52
N ILE A 38 7.64 -7.42 14.80
CA ILE A 38 6.64 -6.37 15.04
C ILE A 38 7.06 -5.49 16.24
N ALA A 39 7.52 -6.09 17.32
CA ALA A 39 8.01 -5.33 18.47
C ALA A 39 9.24 -4.48 18.11
N TRP A 40 10.17 -5.04 17.37
CA TRP A 40 11.36 -4.33 16.91
C TRP A 40 11.02 -3.15 15.98
N ILE A 41 10.16 -3.35 14.97
CA ILE A 41 9.80 -2.28 14.02
C ILE A 41 9.04 -1.15 14.71
N LYS A 42 8.17 -1.45 15.66
CA LYS A 42 7.47 -0.44 16.49
C LYS A 42 8.46 0.46 17.23
N ASN A 43 9.44 -0.14 17.90
CA ASN A 43 10.48 0.62 18.58
C ASN A 43 11.26 1.49 17.60
N LYS A 44 11.61 0.94 16.43
CA LYS A 44 12.33 1.67 15.38
C LYS A 44 11.56 2.89 14.87
N ILE A 45 10.24 2.75 14.68
CA ILE A 45 9.37 3.87 14.28
C ILE A 45 9.30 4.92 15.39
N ILE A 46 9.14 4.51 16.64
CA ILE A 46 9.05 5.40 17.81
C ILE A 46 10.35 6.20 18.00
N GLU A 47 11.51 5.55 17.85
CA GLU A 47 12.83 6.22 17.89
C GLU A 47 12.98 7.27 16.80
N ASN A 48 12.27 7.12 15.67
CA ASN A 48 12.31 8.00 14.51
C ASN A 48 10.98 8.69 14.24
N LYS A 49 10.30 9.13 15.29
CA LYS A 49 8.92 9.65 15.25
C LYS A 49 8.72 10.81 14.26
N THR A 50 9.74 11.63 14.04
CA THR A 50 9.69 12.78 13.11
C THR A 50 9.48 12.39 11.65
N ILE A 51 9.87 11.17 11.27
CA ILE A 51 9.73 10.64 9.90
C ILE A 51 8.72 9.49 9.81
N ALA A 52 8.07 9.12 10.91
CA ALA A 52 7.15 7.99 10.96
C ALA A 52 6.07 8.06 9.86
N ALA A 53 5.47 9.24 9.65
CA ALA A 53 4.44 9.46 8.64
C ALA A 53 4.92 9.30 7.19
N GLN A 54 6.23 9.24 6.94
CA GLN A 54 6.83 9.00 5.62
C GLN A 54 7.10 7.51 5.36
N LEU A 55 7.07 6.67 6.40
CA LEU A 55 7.29 5.24 6.29
C LEU A 55 5.99 4.54 5.90
N VAL A 56 6.00 3.85 4.77
CA VAL A 56 4.83 3.10 4.25
C VAL A 56 5.23 1.64 4.11
N PHE A 57 4.73 0.78 4.99
CA PHE A 57 5.03 -0.66 4.95
C PHE A 57 4.08 -1.38 4.02
N SER A 58 4.63 -2.25 3.18
CA SER A 58 3.87 -2.88 2.11
C SER A 58 3.93 -4.41 2.13
N ALA A 59 2.78 -5.00 1.81
CA ALA A 59 2.64 -6.40 1.48
C ALA A 59 1.87 -6.57 0.16
N THR A 60 2.03 -7.69 -0.52
CA THR A 60 1.20 -8.01 -1.69
C THR A 60 -0.16 -8.55 -1.25
N ALA A 61 -1.20 -8.34 -2.06
CA ALA A 61 -2.54 -8.88 -1.78
C ALA A 61 -2.52 -10.41 -1.59
N TYR A 62 -1.70 -11.11 -2.36
CA TYR A 62 -1.49 -12.55 -2.20
C TYR A 62 -0.94 -12.92 -0.81
N ALA A 63 0.06 -12.18 -0.33
CA ALA A 63 0.65 -12.44 1.00
C ALA A 63 -0.36 -12.15 2.12
N VAL A 64 -1.12 -11.08 1.99
CA VAL A 64 -2.18 -10.70 2.94
C VAL A 64 -3.26 -11.78 3.01
N ALA A 65 -3.70 -12.32 1.86
CA ALA A 65 -4.71 -13.37 1.79
C ALA A 65 -4.28 -14.67 2.48
N LYS A 66 -2.98 -14.93 2.64
CA LYS A 66 -2.45 -16.11 3.37
C LYS A 66 -2.72 -16.06 4.87
N ASN A 67 -2.77 -14.87 5.45
CA ASN A 67 -3.05 -14.71 6.87
C ASN A 67 -3.61 -13.30 7.17
N VAL A 68 -4.88 -13.13 6.89
CA VAL A 68 -5.61 -11.86 7.02
C VAL A 68 -5.54 -11.30 8.43
N ASP A 69 -5.76 -12.14 9.45
CA ASP A 69 -5.82 -11.65 10.85
C ASP A 69 -4.47 -11.14 11.35
N LYS A 70 -3.38 -11.81 10.99
CA LYS A 70 -2.04 -11.34 11.33
C LYS A 70 -1.68 -10.05 10.61
N PHE A 71 -2.10 -9.91 9.36
CA PHE A 71 -1.87 -8.67 8.64
C PHE A 71 -2.67 -7.51 9.25
N LYS A 72 -3.94 -7.72 9.61
CA LYS A 72 -4.75 -6.72 10.32
C LYS A 72 -4.08 -6.28 11.61
N PHE A 73 -3.65 -7.24 12.43
CA PHE A 73 -2.92 -6.95 13.66
C PHE A 73 -1.65 -6.12 13.39
N PHE A 74 -0.85 -6.52 12.41
CA PHE A 74 0.35 -5.78 12.00
C PHE A 74 0.00 -4.34 11.59
N ALA A 75 -0.99 -4.17 10.72
CA ALA A 75 -1.41 -2.85 10.24
C ALA A 75 -1.83 -1.92 11.39
N ASP A 76 -2.63 -2.43 12.33
CA ASP A 76 -3.07 -1.66 13.49
C ASP A 76 -1.90 -1.26 14.39
N GLU A 77 -0.94 -2.16 14.62
CA GLU A 77 0.24 -1.87 15.43
C GLU A 77 1.16 -0.82 14.77
N ILE A 78 1.28 -0.85 13.44
CA ILE A 78 2.05 0.14 12.68
C ILE A 78 1.38 1.51 12.72
N HIS A 79 0.05 1.58 12.54
CA HIS A 79 -0.69 2.83 12.63
C HIS A 79 -0.60 3.50 14.00
N LYS A 80 -0.62 2.72 15.10
CA LYS A 80 -0.41 3.25 16.46
C LYS A 80 0.93 3.98 16.63
N CYS A 81 1.92 3.62 15.82
CA CYS A 81 3.24 4.28 15.81
C CYS A 81 3.33 5.48 14.83
N GLY A 82 2.28 5.75 14.05
CA GLY A 82 2.21 6.87 13.11
C GLY A 82 2.76 6.60 11.71
N ALA A 83 3.10 5.35 11.39
CA ALA A 83 3.49 4.94 10.04
C ALA A 83 2.27 4.46 9.23
N LYS A 84 2.45 4.18 7.95
CA LYS A 84 1.39 3.90 6.98
C LYS A 84 1.49 2.49 6.41
N ILE A 85 0.38 2.02 5.85
CA ILE A 85 0.24 0.68 5.25
C ILE A 85 -0.26 0.76 3.82
N ILE A 86 0.34 -0.06 2.95
CA ILE A 86 -0.09 -0.24 1.56
C ILE A 86 -0.20 -1.72 1.21
N ILE A 87 -1.27 -2.10 0.53
CA ILE A 87 -1.37 -3.38 -0.17
C ILE A 87 -1.00 -3.17 -1.63
N LYS A 88 0.00 -3.93 -2.12
CA LYS A 88 0.45 -3.92 -3.51
C LYS A 88 -0.10 -5.09 -4.31
N ARG A 89 -0.12 -4.95 -5.63
CA ARG A 89 -0.68 -5.95 -6.56
C ARG A 89 -2.08 -6.38 -6.16
N PHE A 90 -2.90 -5.38 -5.86
CA PHE A 90 -4.27 -5.63 -5.43
C PHE A 90 -5.08 -6.27 -6.56
N GLU A 91 -5.70 -7.41 -6.24
CA GLU A 91 -6.60 -8.15 -7.12
C GLU A 91 -7.78 -8.68 -6.30
N THR A 92 -8.98 -8.57 -6.83
CA THR A 92 -10.21 -8.99 -6.14
C THR A 92 -10.31 -10.50 -5.88
N LYS A 93 -9.52 -11.29 -6.63
CA LYS A 93 -9.42 -12.75 -6.36
C LYS A 93 -8.72 -13.09 -5.04
N PHE A 94 -7.86 -12.18 -4.53
CA PHE A 94 -7.19 -12.35 -3.24
C PHE A 94 -7.91 -11.64 -2.11
N ILE A 95 -8.39 -10.42 -2.37
CA ILE A 95 -9.10 -9.59 -1.39
C ILE A 95 -10.34 -9.01 -2.08
N PRO A 96 -11.54 -9.56 -1.80
CA PRO A 96 -12.80 -8.99 -2.31
C PRO A 96 -12.96 -7.53 -1.90
N LEU A 97 -13.53 -6.70 -2.79
CA LEU A 97 -13.71 -5.26 -2.52
C LEU A 97 -14.46 -4.98 -1.21
N GLY A 98 -15.49 -5.76 -0.90
CA GLY A 98 -16.27 -5.61 0.33
C GLY A 98 -15.47 -5.82 1.61
N ASN A 99 -14.33 -6.51 1.53
CA ASN A 99 -13.47 -6.76 2.69
C ASN A 99 -12.48 -5.62 2.96
N LEU A 100 -12.34 -4.65 2.05
CA LEU A 100 -11.42 -3.52 2.23
C LEU A 100 -11.73 -2.69 3.48
N LYS A 101 -13.00 -2.59 3.87
CA LYS A 101 -13.44 -1.93 5.10
C LYS A 101 -12.86 -2.54 6.37
N ASP A 102 -12.46 -3.81 6.31
CA ASP A 102 -11.93 -4.55 7.46
C ASP A 102 -10.43 -4.33 7.66
N PHE A 103 -9.77 -3.68 6.72
CA PHE A 103 -8.35 -3.33 6.78
C PHE A 103 -8.18 -1.85 7.10
N ASN A 104 -7.18 -1.55 7.89
CA ASN A 104 -6.74 -0.19 8.13
C ASN A 104 -5.62 0.15 7.13
N LEU A 105 -5.98 0.71 5.96
CA LEU A 105 -5.07 0.98 4.86
C LEU A 105 -4.99 2.46 4.54
N ASP A 106 -3.80 2.94 4.17
CA ASP A 106 -3.60 4.28 3.62
C ASP A 106 -3.60 4.26 2.10
N TYR A 107 -3.06 3.18 1.51
CA TYR A 107 -2.90 3.04 0.07
C TYR A 107 -3.25 1.63 -0.41
N ILE A 108 -3.72 1.56 -1.65
CA ILE A 108 -3.80 0.34 -2.45
C ILE A 108 -3.10 0.60 -3.77
N ARG A 109 -2.18 -0.27 -4.19
CA ARG A 109 -1.64 -0.28 -5.54
C ARG A 109 -2.27 -1.42 -6.34
N LEU A 110 -2.94 -1.07 -7.42
CA LEU A 110 -3.62 -2.04 -8.29
C LEU A 110 -2.61 -2.93 -9.01
N ALA A 111 -3.01 -4.17 -9.29
CA ALA A 111 -2.26 -5.03 -10.20
C ALA A 111 -2.31 -4.47 -11.63
N ARG A 112 -1.27 -4.74 -12.43
CA ARG A 112 -1.10 -4.19 -13.79
C ARG A 112 -2.28 -4.44 -14.71
N ASP A 113 -2.89 -5.60 -14.60
CA ASP A 113 -3.98 -6.02 -15.48
C ASP A 113 -5.24 -5.14 -15.35
N TYR A 114 -5.39 -4.44 -14.23
CA TYR A 114 -6.50 -3.50 -14.02
C TYR A 114 -6.28 -2.13 -14.64
N THR A 115 -5.05 -1.78 -15.00
CA THR A 115 -4.64 -0.42 -15.39
C THR A 115 -4.08 -0.30 -16.79
N CYS A 116 -4.10 -1.37 -17.58
CA CYS A 116 -3.77 -1.32 -19.00
C CYS A 116 -4.99 -1.56 -19.86
N ASP A 117 -5.10 -0.84 -20.99
CA ASP A 117 -6.22 -0.88 -21.93
C ASP A 117 -7.61 -0.64 -21.28
N ILE A 118 -7.68 0.26 -20.29
CA ILE A 118 -8.92 0.55 -19.53
C ILE A 118 -9.98 1.10 -20.47
N CYS A 119 -9.62 2.02 -21.36
CA CYS A 119 -10.57 2.67 -22.27
C CYS A 119 -11.22 1.70 -23.27
N LYS A 120 -10.63 0.51 -23.45
CA LYS A 120 -11.13 -0.54 -24.34
C LYS A 120 -11.92 -1.64 -23.62
N ASP A 121 -11.97 -1.62 -22.30
CA ASP A 121 -12.55 -2.69 -21.47
C ASP A 121 -13.53 -2.14 -20.44
N HIS A 122 -14.82 -2.31 -20.70
CA HIS A 122 -15.89 -1.86 -19.81
C HIS A 122 -15.85 -2.50 -18.41
N SER A 123 -15.39 -3.75 -18.31
CA SER A 123 -15.25 -4.41 -17.00
C SER A 123 -14.18 -3.74 -16.16
N LYS A 124 -13.06 -3.33 -16.77
CA LYS A 124 -12.01 -2.56 -16.08
C LYS A 124 -12.48 -1.17 -15.69
N GLN A 125 -13.22 -0.50 -16.55
CA GLN A 125 -13.82 0.80 -16.25
C GLN A 125 -14.74 0.72 -15.03
N SER A 126 -15.65 -0.24 -15.01
CA SER A 126 -16.56 -0.47 -13.89
C SER A 126 -15.84 -0.84 -12.61
N PHE A 127 -14.74 -1.59 -12.69
CA PHE A 127 -13.89 -1.90 -11.55
C PHE A 127 -13.21 -0.65 -10.98
N ILE A 128 -12.62 0.19 -11.85
CA ILE A 128 -11.97 1.44 -11.45
C ILE A 128 -12.96 2.37 -10.75
N GLU A 129 -14.16 2.52 -11.31
CA GLU A 129 -15.24 3.29 -10.70
C GLU A 129 -15.58 2.76 -9.30
N SER A 130 -15.85 1.46 -9.20
CA SER A 130 -16.23 0.81 -7.93
C SER A 130 -15.14 0.93 -6.86
N ILE A 131 -13.87 0.71 -7.21
CA ILE A 131 -12.78 0.81 -6.23
C ILE A 131 -12.50 2.26 -5.84
N SER A 132 -12.67 3.21 -6.77
CA SER A 132 -12.52 4.64 -6.49
C SER A 132 -13.58 5.12 -5.49
N ASP A 133 -14.84 4.76 -5.69
CA ASP A 133 -15.93 5.13 -4.80
C ASP A 133 -15.72 4.53 -3.40
N LEU A 134 -15.43 3.24 -3.32
CA LEU A 134 -15.20 2.55 -2.06
C LEU A 134 -13.98 3.12 -1.31
N ALA A 135 -12.88 3.31 -2.02
CA ALA A 135 -11.66 3.87 -1.43
C ALA A 135 -11.87 5.30 -0.93
N GLY A 136 -12.66 6.10 -1.64
CA GLY A 136 -13.06 7.44 -1.19
C GLY A 136 -13.84 7.40 0.12
N LEU A 137 -14.78 6.47 0.27
CA LEU A 137 -15.53 6.27 1.52
C LEU A 137 -14.65 5.80 2.68
N LEU A 138 -13.63 4.98 2.41
CA LEU A 138 -12.71 4.43 3.39
C LEU A 138 -11.47 5.31 3.63
N ASN A 139 -11.36 6.44 2.94
CA ASN A 139 -10.18 7.31 2.97
C ASN A 139 -8.87 6.60 2.58
N ILE A 140 -8.95 5.71 1.60
CA ILE A 140 -7.81 4.98 1.02
C ILE A 140 -7.42 5.64 -0.30
N LYS A 141 -6.14 5.85 -0.55
CA LYS A 141 -5.64 6.31 -1.84
C LYS A 141 -5.33 5.13 -2.76
N VAL A 142 -5.89 5.16 -3.97
CA VAL A 142 -5.67 4.11 -4.97
C VAL A 142 -4.59 4.55 -5.94
N LEU A 143 -3.56 3.72 -6.09
CA LEU A 143 -2.41 3.96 -6.96
C LEU A 143 -2.48 3.00 -8.15
N PRO A 144 -2.72 3.49 -9.37
CA PRO A 144 -2.57 2.69 -10.58
C PRO A 144 -1.10 2.40 -10.86
N GLU A 145 -0.83 1.28 -11.51
CA GLU A 145 0.52 0.86 -11.90
C GLU A 145 0.58 0.61 -13.40
N ASN A 146 1.69 1.02 -14.05
CA ASN A 146 1.98 0.70 -15.45
C ASN A 146 0.93 1.23 -16.45
N VAL A 147 0.48 2.46 -16.28
CA VAL A 147 -0.36 3.15 -17.25
C VAL A 147 0.52 3.65 -18.38
N LYS A 148 0.31 3.15 -19.59
CA LYS A 148 1.15 3.44 -20.77
C LYS A 148 0.50 4.40 -21.73
N ASP A 149 -0.82 4.40 -21.76
CA ASP A 149 -1.62 5.13 -22.72
C ASP A 149 -2.14 6.43 -22.10
N ASP A 150 -2.09 7.51 -22.89
CA ASP A 150 -2.58 8.82 -22.43
C ASP A 150 -4.12 8.83 -22.26
N GLU A 151 -4.86 8.03 -23.03
CA GLU A 151 -6.30 7.87 -22.90
C GLU A 151 -6.66 7.19 -21.56
N ASP A 152 -5.94 6.12 -21.20
CA ASP A 152 -6.09 5.44 -19.93
C ASP A 152 -5.75 6.38 -18.76
N MET A 153 -4.71 7.21 -18.94
CA MET A 153 -4.32 8.21 -17.95
C MET A 153 -5.42 9.25 -17.72
N GLU A 154 -6.00 9.78 -18.80
CA GLU A 154 -7.10 10.76 -18.70
C GLU A 154 -8.35 10.13 -18.05
N PHE A 155 -8.64 8.86 -18.35
CA PHE A 155 -9.71 8.13 -17.69
C PHE A 155 -9.48 8.04 -16.18
N LEU A 156 -8.28 7.63 -15.74
CA LEU A 156 -7.93 7.50 -14.33
C LEU A 156 -7.98 8.82 -13.57
N LYS A 157 -7.59 9.92 -14.19
CA LYS A 157 -7.67 11.27 -13.58
C LYS A 157 -9.09 11.66 -13.19
N LYS A 158 -10.11 11.23 -13.95
CA LYS A 158 -11.52 11.52 -13.63
C LYS A 158 -11.97 10.92 -12.30
N TYR A 159 -11.30 9.85 -11.85
CA TYR A 159 -11.60 9.15 -10.60
C TYR A 159 -10.64 9.51 -9.46
N ASN A 160 -9.85 10.58 -9.59
CA ASN A 160 -8.86 11.01 -8.60
C ASN A 160 -7.84 9.92 -8.22
N LEU A 161 -7.48 9.05 -9.17
CA LEU A 161 -6.44 8.06 -8.98
C LEU A 161 -5.08 8.70 -9.24
N TYR A 162 -4.26 8.76 -8.18
CA TYR A 162 -3.00 9.49 -8.16
C TYR A 162 -1.81 8.59 -8.40
N ALA A 163 -0.73 9.23 -8.88
CA ALA A 163 0.63 8.71 -8.98
C ALA A 163 0.77 7.44 -9.82
N VAL A 164 1.05 7.66 -11.04
CA VAL A 164 1.31 6.63 -12.03
C VAL A 164 2.79 6.36 -12.11
N SER A 165 3.22 5.12 -11.86
CA SER A 165 4.50 4.64 -12.39
C SER A 165 4.30 4.29 -13.85
N ARG A 166 4.93 5.00 -14.73
CA ARG A 166 5.06 4.63 -16.14
C ARG A 166 6.07 3.51 -16.30
#